data_d3a3578bac40647c4e26143f969944d9
#
_entry.id   d3a3578bac40647c4e26143f969944d9
#
_cell.length_a   1.000
_cell.length_b   1.000
_cell.length_c   1.000
_cell.angle_alpha   90.00
_cell.angle_beta   90.00
_cell.angle_gamma   90.00
#
_symmetry.space_group_name_H-M   'P 1'
#
loop_
_entity.id
_entity.type
_entity.pdbx_description
1 polymer ?
#
loop_
_entity_poly.entity_id
_entity_poly.type
_entity_poly.pdbx_seq_one_letter_code
_entity_poly.pdbx_strand_id
1 'polypeptide(L)'
;MLRDAPEYVVKKLAVKNFDAKAIVDKVLELDAQRRSLQTESDSLLSQQKQKAGLIGGLMKEGKKAEAEEAKKEVAELKAKSSDLLAKADATEKELESQLVLLPNIPCDLVVPGKGAEDNQVVKMGGPEIKLPENALPHWELAKKFDIIDFDLGVKLTGAGFPVYKGKGAKLQRALISFFLDN
;
A
#
# COMPACT_ATOMS: atom_id res chain seq x y z
N MET A 1 -7.97 12.41 4.04
CA MET A 1 -6.82 13.17 4.61
C MET A 1 -6.01 13.85 3.52
N LEU A 2 -5.43 13.15 2.51
CA LEU A 2 -4.68 13.80 1.41
C LEU A 2 -5.50 14.86 0.67
N ARG A 3 -6.79 14.64 0.43
CA ARG A 3 -7.69 15.62 -0.23
C ARG A 3 -8.03 16.81 0.65
N ASP A 4 -8.29 16.55 1.93
CA ASP A 4 -8.87 17.56 2.82
C ASP A 4 -7.79 18.41 3.50
N ALA A 5 -6.60 17.86 3.68
CA ALA A 5 -5.50 18.51 4.39
C ALA A 5 -4.11 18.07 3.83
N PRO A 6 -3.82 18.34 2.55
CA PRO A 6 -2.55 17.93 1.93
C PRO A 6 -1.32 18.55 2.62
N GLU A 7 -1.41 19.82 2.99
CA GLU A 7 -0.32 20.52 3.67
C GLU A 7 0.01 19.91 5.05
N TYR A 8 -1.01 19.43 5.76
CA TYR A 8 -0.80 18.70 7.01
C TYR A 8 0.00 17.41 6.77
N VAL A 9 -0.32 16.65 5.72
CA VAL A 9 0.41 15.43 5.36
C VAL A 9 1.87 15.75 5.03
N VAL A 10 2.11 16.76 4.19
CA VAL A 10 3.48 17.19 3.84
C VAL A 10 4.26 17.60 5.10
N LYS A 11 3.66 18.41 5.96
CA LYS A 11 4.29 18.84 7.23
C LYS A 11 4.62 17.66 8.15
N LYS A 12 3.70 16.68 8.26
CA LYS A 12 3.92 15.50 9.09
C LYS A 12 5.00 14.57 8.55
N LEU A 13 5.08 14.41 7.24
CA LEU A 13 6.12 13.59 6.62
C LEU A 13 7.50 14.26 6.68
N ALA A 14 7.56 15.58 6.73
CA ALA A 14 8.80 16.33 6.98
C ALA A 14 9.44 15.97 8.34
N VAL A 15 8.66 15.56 9.35
CA VAL A 15 9.17 15.06 10.64
C VAL A 15 10.09 13.85 10.45
N LYS A 16 9.84 13.05 9.41
CA LYS A 16 10.64 11.87 9.03
C LYS A 16 11.74 12.20 8.01
N ASN A 17 12.06 13.48 7.80
CA ASN A 17 12.97 13.99 6.77
C ASN A 17 12.56 13.55 5.34
N PHE A 18 11.26 13.38 5.10
CA PHE A 18 10.73 12.97 3.82
C PHE A 18 10.05 14.15 3.12
N ASP A 19 10.58 14.56 1.96
CA ASP A 19 9.94 15.57 1.11
C ASP A 19 8.81 14.95 0.31
N ALA A 20 7.59 15.12 0.82
CA ALA A 20 6.38 14.54 0.25
C ALA A 20 5.69 15.45 -0.77
N LYS A 21 6.11 16.73 -0.92
CA LYS A 21 5.29 17.72 -1.62
C LYS A 21 4.98 17.31 -3.06
N ALA A 22 5.99 16.98 -3.83
CA ALA A 22 5.81 16.62 -5.25
C ALA A 22 4.94 15.38 -5.43
N ILE A 23 5.10 14.37 -4.55
CA ILE A 23 4.30 13.13 -4.60
C ILE A 23 2.85 13.42 -4.23
N VAL A 24 2.60 14.21 -3.18
CA VAL A 24 1.25 14.60 -2.75
C VAL A 24 0.53 15.38 -3.84
N ASP A 25 1.20 16.35 -4.47
CA ASP A 25 0.65 17.14 -5.57
C ASP A 25 0.26 16.22 -6.75
N LYS A 26 1.14 15.26 -7.11
CA LYS A 26 0.86 14.27 -8.18
C LYS A 26 -0.29 13.33 -7.84
N VAL A 27 -0.36 12.85 -6.61
CA VAL A 27 -1.48 12.03 -6.12
C VAL A 27 -2.81 12.77 -6.22
N LEU A 28 -2.84 14.06 -5.86
CA LEU A 28 -4.06 14.88 -5.95
C LEU A 28 -4.48 15.12 -7.40
N GLU A 29 -3.53 15.36 -8.30
CA GLU A 29 -3.78 15.49 -9.74
C GLU A 29 -4.41 14.20 -10.30
N LEU A 30 -3.77 13.05 -10.06
CA LEU A 30 -4.25 11.74 -10.53
C LEU A 30 -5.61 11.37 -9.95
N ASP A 31 -5.86 11.66 -8.67
CA ASP A 31 -7.17 11.43 -8.05
C ASP A 31 -8.26 12.31 -8.68
N ALA A 32 -7.95 13.56 -9.01
CA ALA A 32 -8.89 14.43 -9.71
C ALA A 32 -9.20 13.93 -11.13
N GLN A 33 -8.18 13.49 -11.87
CA GLN A 33 -8.34 12.88 -13.19
C GLN A 33 -9.19 11.60 -13.12
N ARG A 34 -8.88 10.69 -12.19
CA ARG A 34 -9.64 9.45 -11.99
C ARG A 34 -11.12 9.73 -11.72
N ARG A 35 -11.42 10.69 -10.85
CA ARG A 35 -12.82 11.05 -10.54
C ARG A 35 -13.54 11.67 -11.74
N SER A 36 -12.86 12.48 -12.53
CA SER A 36 -13.43 13.05 -13.76
C SER A 36 -13.76 11.97 -14.78
N LEU A 37 -12.83 11.06 -15.04
CA LEU A 37 -13.02 9.92 -15.93
C LEU A 37 -14.17 8.99 -15.48
N GLN A 38 -14.28 8.74 -14.17
CA GLN A 38 -15.36 7.95 -13.60
C GLN A 38 -16.72 8.63 -13.82
N THR A 39 -16.81 9.92 -13.52
CA THR A 39 -18.07 10.68 -13.70
C THR A 39 -18.51 10.70 -15.16
N GLU A 40 -17.56 10.90 -16.09
CA GLU A 40 -17.83 10.88 -17.52
C GLU A 40 -18.28 9.49 -18.00
N SER A 41 -17.60 8.44 -17.55
CA SER A 41 -17.99 7.05 -17.84
C SER A 41 -19.40 6.73 -17.34
N ASP A 42 -19.72 7.11 -16.09
CA ASP A 42 -21.06 6.90 -15.51
C ASP A 42 -22.14 7.63 -16.30
N SER A 43 -21.86 8.86 -16.77
CA SER A 43 -22.76 9.62 -17.63
C SER A 43 -23.01 8.92 -18.97
N LEU A 44 -21.96 8.43 -19.64
CA LEU A 44 -22.09 7.69 -20.89
C LEU A 44 -22.85 6.37 -20.71
N LEU A 45 -22.61 5.64 -19.61
CA LEU A 45 -23.36 4.42 -19.29
C LEU A 45 -24.84 4.71 -19.05
N SER A 46 -25.18 5.82 -18.40
CA SER A 46 -26.56 6.25 -18.21
C SER A 46 -27.24 6.56 -19.55
N GLN A 47 -26.58 7.31 -20.43
CA GLN A 47 -27.09 7.62 -21.79
C GLN A 47 -27.26 6.34 -22.61
N GLN A 48 -26.30 5.44 -22.54
CA GLN A 48 -26.37 4.14 -23.22
C GLN A 48 -27.58 3.33 -22.77
N LYS A 49 -27.84 3.25 -21.46
CA LYS A 49 -29.02 2.54 -20.91
C LYS A 49 -30.34 3.17 -21.36
N GLN A 50 -30.44 4.51 -21.37
CA GLN A 50 -31.62 5.21 -21.83
C GLN A 50 -31.89 4.94 -23.32
N LYS A 51 -30.87 5.09 -24.17
CA LYS A 51 -31.03 4.84 -25.61
C LYS A 51 -31.32 3.37 -25.94
N ALA A 52 -30.67 2.44 -25.24
CA ALA A 52 -30.95 1.02 -25.38
C ALA A 52 -32.39 0.67 -24.99
N GLY A 53 -32.97 1.32 -23.97
CA GLY A 53 -34.36 1.16 -23.56
C GLY A 53 -35.38 1.62 -24.63
N LEU A 54 -35.02 2.62 -25.45
CA LEU A 54 -35.91 3.13 -26.52
C LEU A 54 -35.98 2.19 -27.74
N ILE A 55 -34.93 1.40 -28.01
CA ILE A 55 -34.82 0.54 -29.19
C ILE A 55 -36.03 -0.46 -29.25
N GLY A 56 -36.36 -1.05 -28.10
CA GLY A 56 -37.50 -2.00 -28.01
C GLY A 56 -38.85 -1.37 -28.36
N GLY A 57 -39.06 -0.12 -27.96
CA GLY A 57 -40.27 0.66 -28.29
C GLY A 57 -40.34 1.00 -29.78
N LEU A 58 -39.26 1.55 -30.34
CA LEU A 58 -39.13 1.89 -31.76
C LEU A 58 -39.37 0.68 -32.68
N MET A 59 -38.87 -0.48 -32.28
CA MET A 59 -39.09 -1.73 -33.03
C MET A 59 -40.55 -2.17 -33.01
N LYS A 60 -41.27 -2.00 -31.88
CA LYS A 60 -42.72 -2.32 -31.76
C LYS A 60 -43.57 -1.38 -32.58
N GLU A 61 -43.17 -0.11 -32.70
CA GLU A 61 -43.85 0.91 -33.49
C GLU A 61 -43.56 0.81 -34.98
N GLY A 62 -42.72 -0.12 -35.43
CA GLY A 62 -42.35 -0.32 -36.81
C GLY A 62 -41.32 0.70 -37.37
N LYS A 63 -40.75 1.56 -36.52
CA LYS A 63 -39.76 2.58 -36.87
C LYS A 63 -38.33 2.01 -36.98
N LYS A 64 -38.15 1.11 -37.96
CA LYS A 64 -36.91 0.36 -38.12
C LYS A 64 -35.68 1.24 -38.36
N ALA A 65 -35.79 2.33 -39.13
CA ALA A 65 -34.69 3.23 -39.41
C ALA A 65 -34.18 3.93 -38.14
N GLU A 66 -35.12 4.47 -37.33
CA GLU A 66 -34.78 5.13 -36.04
C GLU A 66 -34.19 4.13 -35.03
N ALA A 67 -34.68 2.86 -35.02
CA ALA A 67 -34.13 1.81 -34.20
C ALA A 67 -32.67 1.42 -34.59
N GLU A 68 -32.37 1.42 -35.90
CA GLU A 68 -30.98 1.15 -36.36
C GLU A 68 -30.04 2.32 -36.05
N GLU A 69 -30.50 3.55 -36.12
CA GLU A 69 -29.73 4.73 -35.71
C GLU A 69 -29.44 4.70 -34.19
N ALA A 70 -30.47 4.42 -33.36
CA ALA A 70 -30.30 4.25 -31.93
C ALA A 70 -29.31 3.13 -31.57
N LYS A 71 -29.28 2.02 -32.31
CA LYS A 71 -28.30 0.96 -32.14
C LYS A 71 -26.87 1.43 -32.41
N LYS A 72 -26.66 2.21 -33.49
CA LYS A 72 -25.34 2.78 -33.81
C LYS A 72 -24.86 3.71 -32.71
N GLU A 73 -25.74 4.60 -32.24
CA GLU A 73 -25.41 5.50 -31.12
C GLU A 73 -25.07 4.75 -29.84
N VAL A 74 -25.82 3.67 -29.52
CA VAL A 74 -25.50 2.81 -28.35
C VAL A 74 -24.13 2.13 -28.53
N ALA A 75 -23.77 1.70 -29.73
CA ALA A 75 -22.47 1.10 -30.02
C ALA A 75 -21.33 2.14 -29.87
N GLU A 76 -21.53 3.38 -30.34
CA GLU A 76 -20.56 4.47 -30.18
C GLU A 76 -20.37 4.85 -28.69
N LEU A 77 -21.47 4.97 -27.93
CA LEU A 77 -21.42 5.25 -26.50
C LEU A 77 -20.68 4.13 -25.74
N LYS A 78 -20.90 2.89 -26.15
CA LYS A 78 -20.19 1.72 -25.58
C LYS A 78 -18.69 1.77 -25.87
N ALA A 79 -18.29 2.10 -27.08
CA ALA A 79 -16.88 2.24 -27.44
C ALA A 79 -16.21 3.36 -26.61
N LYS A 80 -16.84 4.54 -26.56
CA LYS A 80 -16.34 5.68 -25.76
C LYS A 80 -16.24 5.33 -24.27
N SER A 81 -17.23 4.65 -23.70
CA SER A 81 -17.20 4.22 -22.30
C SER A 81 -16.07 3.22 -22.04
N SER A 82 -15.81 2.29 -22.97
CA SER A 82 -14.70 1.35 -22.86
C SER A 82 -13.35 2.07 -22.86
N ASP A 83 -13.17 3.06 -23.71
CA ASP A 83 -11.93 3.86 -23.76
C ASP A 83 -11.70 4.67 -22.49
N LEU A 84 -12.78 5.24 -21.92
CA LEU A 84 -12.69 5.97 -20.65
C LEU A 84 -12.36 5.04 -19.49
N LEU A 85 -12.93 3.84 -19.45
CA LEU A 85 -12.60 2.84 -18.45
C LEU A 85 -11.13 2.43 -18.52
N ALA A 86 -10.61 2.19 -19.73
CA ALA A 86 -9.19 1.86 -19.89
C ALA A 86 -8.27 3.00 -19.42
N LYS A 87 -8.66 4.27 -19.66
CA LYS A 87 -7.93 5.45 -19.15
C LYS A 87 -8.04 5.54 -17.62
N ALA A 88 -9.20 5.27 -17.05
CA ALA A 88 -9.42 5.28 -15.61
C ALA A 88 -8.56 4.22 -14.92
N ASP A 89 -8.51 2.99 -15.46
CA ASP A 89 -7.67 1.89 -14.95
C ASP A 89 -6.16 2.26 -15.01
N ALA A 90 -5.73 2.89 -16.09
CA ALA A 90 -4.35 3.34 -16.22
C ALA A 90 -4.02 4.44 -15.18
N THR A 91 -4.92 5.40 -15.00
CA THR A 91 -4.77 6.47 -14.01
C THR A 91 -4.78 5.91 -12.57
N GLU A 92 -5.60 4.91 -12.29
CA GLU A 92 -5.66 4.25 -10.97
C GLU A 92 -4.34 3.53 -10.65
N LYS A 93 -3.77 2.79 -11.60
CA LYS A 93 -2.46 2.14 -11.44
C LYS A 93 -1.34 3.16 -11.19
N GLU A 94 -1.36 4.29 -11.91
CA GLU A 94 -0.39 5.36 -11.68
C GLU A 94 -0.59 5.98 -10.29
N LEU A 95 -1.83 6.24 -9.88
CA LEU A 95 -2.17 6.75 -8.56
C LEU A 95 -1.67 5.81 -7.44
N GLU A 96 -1.91 4.50 -7.56
CA GLU A 96 -1.41 3.51 -6.61
C GLU A 96 0.12 3.52 -6.54
N SER A 97 0.79 3.59 -7.69
CA SER A 97 2.26 3.64 -7.75
C SER A 97 2.84 4.85 -7.01
N GLN A 98 2.15 6.00 -7.03
CA GLN A 98 2.56 7.19 -6.28
C GLN A 98 2.19 7.09 -4.80
N LEU A 99 1.04 6.54 -4.46
CA LEU A 99 0.60 6.38 -3.07
C LEU A 99 1.53 5.49 -2.25
N VAL A 100 2.05 4.41 -2.82
CA VAL A 100 2.97 3.49 -2.11
C VAL A 100 4.33 4.12 -1.80
N LEU A 101 4.69 5.23 -2.46
CA LEU A 101 5.91 5.97 -2.15
C LEU A 101 5.78 6.82 -0.88
N LEU A 102 4.55 7.14 -0.46
CA LEU A 102 4.32 7.93 0.74
C LEU A 102 4.43 7.04 1.99
N PRO A 103 5.34 7.34 2.92
CA PRO A 103 5.39 6.62 4.18
C PRO A 103 4.20 6.96 5.07
N ASN A 104 3.91 6.10 6.04
CA ASN A 104 2.87 6.35 7.03
C ASN A 104 3.13 7.65 7.80
N ILE A 105 2.07 8.40 8.05
CA ILE A 105 2.10 9.65 8.83
C ILE A 105 2.46 9.32 10.28
N PRO A 106 3.50 9.97 10.85
CA PRO A 106 3.86 9.78 12.26
C PRO A 106 2.79 10.37 13.19
N CYS A 107 2.61 9.79 14.37
CA CYS A 107 1.76 10.38 15.40
C CYS A 107 2.37 11.68 15.93
N ASP A 108 1.57 12.46 16.68
CA ASP A 108 1.99 13.79 17.19
C ASP A 108 3.11 13.72 18.24
N LEU A 109 3.31 12.57 18.84
CA LEU A 109 4.36 12.35 19.83
C LEU A 109 5.75 12.13 19.21
N VAL A 110 5.83 11.90 17.90
CA VAL A 110 7.11 11.69 17.22
C VAL A 110 7.79 13.02 17.01
N VAL A 111 8.99 13.16 17.59
CA VAL A 111 9.85 14.34 17.42
C VAL A 111 10.67 14.23 16.13
N PRO A 112 11.00 15.35 15.47
CA PRO A 112 11.93 15.34 14.35
C PRO A 112 13.30 14.84 14.77
N GLY A 113 13.93 13.99 13.96
CA GLY A 113 15.26 13.47 14.23
C GLY A 113 15.92 12.92 12.96
N LYS A 114 17.26 12.82 12.99
CA LYS A 114 18.06 12.28 11.88
C LYS A 114 18.51 10.84 12.13
N GLY A 115 18.59 10.44 13.40
CA GLY A 115 19.07 9.12 13.79
C GLY A 115 18.53 8.68 15.15
N ALA A 116 19.01 7.53 15.60
CA ALA A 116 18.58 6.92 16.86
C ALA A 116 18.94 7.77 18.08
N GLU A 117 19.97 8.60 17.98
CA GLU A 117 20.44 9.54 19.02
C GLU A 117 19.43 10.65 19.32
N ASP A 118 18.57 10.97 18.36
CA ASP A 118 17.52 11.97 18.52
C ASP A 118 16.23 11.38 19.15
N ASN A 119 16.19 10.06 19.36
CA ASN A 119 15.04 9.40 19.96
C ASN A 119 14.83 9.85 21.40
N GLN A 120 13.60 10.28 21.70
CA GLN A 120 13.20 10.66 23.04
C GLN A 120 12.73 9.43 23.83
N VAL A 121 13.36 9.18 24.98
CA VAL A 121 12.92 8.13 25.90
C VAL A 121 11.66 8.59 26.61
N VAL A 122 10.51 8.03 26.25
CA VAL A 122 9.21 8.41 26.82
C VAL A 122 8.97 7.72 28.17
N LYS A 123 9.43 6.47 28.32
CA LYS A 123 9.24 5.69 29.55
C LYS A 123 10.36 4.68 29.71
N MET A 124 10.89 4.61 30.91
CA MET A 124 11.79 3.55 31.36
C MET A 124 11.00 2.61 32.29
N GLY A 125 11.26 1.33 32.25
CA GLY A 125 10.56 0.35 33.08
C GLY A 125 11.29 -0.97 33.20
N GLY A 126 10.90 -1.77 34.18
CA GLY A 126 11.56 -3.02 34.55
C GLY A 126 12.76 -2.83 35.49
N PRO A 127 13.28 -3.94 36.06
CA PRO A 127 14.50 -3.89 36.88
C PRO A 127 15.70 -3.53 36.00
N GLU A 128 16.62 -2.74 36.55
CA GLU A 128 17.91 -2.47 35.89
C GLU A 128 18.72 -3.78 35.84
N ILE A 129 18.93 -4.27 34.62
CA ILE A 129 19.74 -5.46 34.40
C ILE A 129 21.21 -5.05 34.32
N LYS A 130 22.00 -5.45 35.33
CA LYS A 130 23.45 -5.27 35.33
C LYS A 130 24.08 -6.53 34.71
N LEU A 131 24.60 -6.38 33.52
CA LEU A 131 25.37 -7.44 32.87
C LEU A 131 26.75 -7.54 33.53
N PRO A 132 27.33 -8.74 33.71
CA PRO A 132 28.70 -8.90 34.17
C PRO A 132 29.68 -8.29 33.14
N GLU A 133 30.87 -7.84 33.60
CA GLU A 133 31.88 -7.24 32.75
C GLU A 133 32.29 -8.10 31.55
N ASN A 134 32.24 -9.42 31.73
CA ASN A 134 32.56 -10.41 30.70
C ASN A 134 31.35 -10.95 29.94
N ALA A 135 30.23 -10.23 29.91
CA ALA A 135 29.06 -10.62 29.16
C ALA A 135 29.37 -10.73 27.67
N LEU A 136 29.08 -11.89 27.09
CA LEU A 136 29.28 -12.15 25.67
C LEU A 136 28.05 -11.67 24.85
N PRO A 137 28.26 -11.08 23.67
CA PRO A 137 27.16 -10.76 22.77
C PRO A 137 26.50 -12.04 22.23
N HIS A 138 25.26 -11.90 21.73
CA HIS A 138 24.44 -13.05 21.34
C HIS A 138 25.06 -13.93 20.26
N TRP A 139 25.82 -13.36 19.31
CA TRP A 139 26.51 -14.13 18.27
C TRP A 139 27.63 -14.99 18.82
N GLU A 140 28.36 -14.56 19.85
CA GLU A 140 29.36 -15.35 20.52
C GLU A 140 28.73 -16.45 21.38
N LEU A 141 27.60 -16.14 22.06
CA LEU A 141 26.83 -17.14 22.79
C LEU A 141 26.28 -18.21 21.86
N ALA A 142 25.72 -17.81 20.70
CA ALA A 142 25.22 -18.73 19.68
C ALA A 142 26.31 -19.70 19.20
N LYS A 143 27.52 -19.19 18.97
CA LYS A 143 28.70 -19.97 18.59
C LYS A 143 29.17 -20.87 19.73
N LYS A 144 29.28 -20.32 20.94
CA LYS A 144 29.73 -21.05 22.14
C LYS A 144 28.84 -22.25 22.45
N PHE A 145 27.54 -22.11 22.31
CA PHE A 145 26.57 -23.17 22.56
C PHE A 145 26.21 -24.00 21.33
N ASP A 146 26.75 -23.66 20.15
CA ASP A 146 26.50 -24.30 18.85
C ASP A 146 24.99 -24.44 18.54
N ILE A 147 24.23 -23.39 18.81
CA ILE A 147 22.77 -23.37 18.65
C ILE A 147 22.29 -22.65 17.39
N ILE A 148 23.09 -21.73 16.84
CA ILE A 148 22.80 -21.00 15.61
C ILE A 148 24.09 -20.90 14.77
N ASP A 149 23.97 -21.18 13.48
CA ASP A 149 25.04 -21.09 12.52
C ASP A 149 24.72 -19.94 11.53
N PHE A 150 25.35 -18.80 11.72
CA PHE A 150 25.15 -17.63 10.87
C PHE A 150 25.91 -17.76 9.55
N ASP A 151 27.08 -18.42 9.55
CA ASP A 151 27.89 -18.60 8.35
C ASP A 151 27.20 -19.55 7.36
N LEU A 152 26.58 -20.61 7.84
CA LEU A 152 25.75 -21.50 7.04
C LEU A 152 24.52 -20.76 6.49
N GLY A 153 23.92 -19.89 7.30
CA GLY A 153 22.79 -19.06 6.87
C GLY A 153 23.12 -18.19 5.68
N VAL A 154 24.27 -17.51 5.72
CA VAL A 154 24.76 -16.67 4.60
C VAL A 154 24.98 -17.50 3.33
N LYS A 155 25.51 -18.73 3.44
CA LYS A 155 25.68 -19.63 2.29
C LYS A 155 24.37 -20.08 1.66
N LEU A 156 23.30 -20.22 2.45
CA LEU A 156 22.00 -20.71 1.98
C LEU A 156 21.18 -19.62 1.27
N THR A 157 21.11 -18.41 1.85
CA THR A 157 20.19 -17.37 1.36
C THR A 157 20.76 -15.95 1.41
N GLY A 158 21.94 -15.73 1.99
CA GLY A 158 22.53 -14.40 2.15
C GLY A 158 22.49 -13.89 3.59
N ALA A 159 22.91 -12.62 3.77
CA ALA A 159 23.06 -12.01 5.09
C ALA A 159 21.76 -11.96 5.88
N GLY A 160 21.86 -12.19 7.19
CA GLY A 160 20.73 -12.09 8.11
C GLY A 160 19.84 -13.34 8.23
N PHE A 161 20.21 -14.45 7.56
CA PHE A 161 19.49 -15.72 7.66
C PHE A 161 20.14 -16.65 8.70
N PRO A 162 19.53 -16.90 9.88
CA PRO A 162 20.09 -17.79 10.88
C PRO A 162 19.70 -19.26 10.61
N VAL A 163 20.64 -20.18 10.80
CA VAL A 163 20.36 -21.63 10.79
C VAL A 163 20.41 -22.16 12.21
N TYR A 164 19.26 -22.59 12.74
CA TYR A 164 19.18 -23.18 14.07
C TYR A 164 19.68 -24.62 14.05
N LYS A 165 20.52 -24.98 15.01
CA LYS A 165 21.14 -26.32 15.12
C LYS A 165 20.79 -27.03 16.42
N GLY A 166 20.72 -28.33 16.39
CA GLY A 166 20.67 -29.21 17.57
C GLY A 166 19.61 -28.77 18.62
N LYS A 167 20.09 -28.42 19.81
CA LYS A 167 19.25 -27.95 20.93
C LYS A 167 18.58 -26.59 20.63
N GLY A 168 19.24 -25.72 19.87
CA GLY A 168 18.68 -24.43 19.44
C GLY A 168 17.45 -24.63 18.55
N ALA A 169 17.50 -25.54 17.60
CA ALA A 169 16.35 -25.87 16.75
C ALA A 169 15.18 -26.49 17.52
N LYS A 170 15.48 -27.30 18.57
CA LYS A 170 14.45 -27.84 19.45
C LYS A 170 13.77 -26.73 20.28
N LEU A 171 14.58 -25.83 20.86
CA LEU A 171 14.10 -24.70 21.64
C LEU A 171 13.23 -23.76 20.80
N GLN A 172 13.66 -23.45 19.58
CA GLN A 172 12.89 -22.62 18.66
C GLN A 172 11.49 -23.18 18.40
N ARG A 173 11.39 -24.48 18.10
CA ARG A 173 10.08 -25.12 17.89
C ARG A 173 9.25 -25.17 19.18
N ALA A 174 9.88 -25.43 20.32
CA ALA A 174 9.18 -25.44 21.61
C ALA A 174 8.58 -24.06 21.95
N LEU A 175 9.33 -22.98 21.69
CA LEU A 175 8.84 -21.61 21.88
C LEU A 175 7.67 -21.28 20.94
N ILE A 176 7.74 -21.70 19.68
CA ILE A 176 6.64 -21.52 18.72
C ILE A 176 5.37 -22.22 19.25
N SER A 177 5.49 -23.50 19.63
CA SER A 177 4.34 -24.24 20.18
C SER A 177 3.81 -23.57 21.46
N PHE A 178 4.69 -23.16 22.36
CA PHE A 178 4.30 -22.46 23.59
C PHE A 178 3.48 -21.19 23.31
N PHE A 179 3.91 -20.37 22.36
CA PHE A 179 3.19 -19.13 22.02
C PHE A 179 1.89 -19.35 21.26
N LEU A 180 1.77 -20.47 20.54
CA LEU A 180 0.52 -20.80 19.84
C LEU A 180 -0.51 -21.46 20.78
N ASP A 181 -0.06 -22.13 21.84
CA ASP A 181 -0.91 -22.89 22.76
C ASP A 181 -1.38 -22.05 23.97
N ASN A 182 -0.84 -20.83 24.17
CA ASN A 182 -1.18 -19.88 25.24
C ASN A 182 -1.66 -18.55 24.69
#